data_afa8872c2074ad949ff46515fdec2072
#
_entry.id   afa8872c2074ad949ff46515fdec2072
#
_cell.length_a   1.000
_cell.length_b   1.000
_cell.length_c   1.000
_cell.angle_alpha   90.00
_cell.angle_beta   90.00
_cell.angle_gamma   90.00
#
_symmetry.space_group_name_H-M   'P 1'
#
loop_
_entity.id
_entity.type
_entity.pdbx_description
1 polymer ?
#
loop_
_entity_poly.entity_id
_entity_poly.type
_entity_poly.pdbx_seq_one_letter_code
_entity_poly.pdbx_strand_id
1 'polypeptide(L)'
;DVSALRELLGAEHLRSRRLRAATLVVRGGLPMLVPLLAAPERYRAVLSAWVALFETGLDLPWLFAPRTRAALGAGFAALSVGTLAVGWLVVDDDAARRGWRIDAAEVALLWAFFLLVPPLVAIGLYFACWHSLRHVARLLLLAPDREPPTESVAFAVWLWGAGRRFAREAAPLTALSLVLLAGFGVFVPATART
;
A
#
# COMPACT_ATOMS: atom_id res chain seq x y z
N ASP A 1 -14.06 7.51 -16.41
CA ASP A 1 -15.30 7.96 -15.79
C ASP A 1 -15.08 8.28 -14.31
N VAL A 2 -15.52 9.48 -13.88
CA VAL A 2 -15.36 9.99 -12.50
C VAL A 2 -16.05 9.08 -11.48
N SER A 3 -17.21 8.54 -11.85
CA SER A 3 -17.97 7.64 -10.97
C SER A 3 -17.20 6.36 -10.69
N ALA A 4 -16.61 5.75 -11.71
CA ALA A 4 -15.76 4.57 -11.56
C ALA A 4 -14.53 4.85 -10.70
N LEU A 5 -13.89 6.03 -10.87
CA LEU A 5 -12.75 6.40 -10.05
C LEU A 5 -13.14 6.68 -8.58
N ARG A 6 -14.30 7.30 -8.34
CA ARG A 6 -14.85 7.48 -6.99
C ARG A 6 -15.21 6.14 -6.35
N GLU A 7 -15.77 5.19 -7.09
CA GLU A 7 -16.03 3.83 -6.61
C GLU A 7 -14.74 3.09 -6.25
N LEU A 8 -13.69 3.19 -7.09
CA LEU A 8 -12.37 2.59 -6.84
C LEU A 8 -11.65 3.19 -5.62
N LEU A 9 -11.84 4.48 -5.37
CA LEU A 9 -11.16 5.19 -4.28
C LEU A 9 -12.05 5.38 -3.05
N GLY A 10 -13.35 5.24 -3.21
CA GLY A 10 -14.35 5.42 -2.17
C GLY A 10 -14.37 4.25 -1.18
N ALA A 11 -14.70 4.57 0.06
CA ALA A 11 -14.95 3.59 1.12
C ALA A 11 -16.39 3.74 1.63
N GLU A 12 -17.31 4.10 0.74
CA GLU A 12 -18.70 4.40 1.08
C GLU A 12 -19.45 3.19 1.65
N HIS A 13 -19.08 1.98 1.21
CA HIS A 13 -19.58 0.72 1.74
C HIS A 13 -19.07 0.43 3.18
N LEU A 14 -18.03 1.13 3.65
CA LEU A 14 -17.48 0.97 5.00
C LEU A 14 -18.16 1.94 5.98
N ARG A 15 -19.44 1.71 6.31
CA ARG A 15 -20.25 2.57 7.20
C ARG A 15 -19.74 2.57 8.65
N SER A 16 -19.23 1.47 9.14
CA SER A 16 -18.75 1.32 10.52
C SER A 16 -17.30 1.79 10.71
N ARG A 17 -17.04 2.57 11.77
CA ARG A 17 -15.66 2.95 12.15
C ARG A 17 -14.77 1.73 12.42
N ARG A 18 -15.33 0.67 13.03
CA ARG A 18 -14.59 -0.57 13.31
C ARG A 18 -14.20 -1.30 12.04
N LEU A 19 -15.13 -1.37 11.07
CA LEU A 19 -14.85 -2.00 9.78
C LEU A 19 -13.79 -1.21 8.99
N ARG A 20 -13.85 0.12 8.99
CA ARG A 20 -12.83 0.98 8.40
C ARG A 20 -11.46 0.74 9.03
N ALA A 21 -11.39 0.71 10.36
CA ALA A 21 -10.14 0.44 11.08
C ALA A 21 -9.58 -0.95 10.74
N ALA A 22 -10.42 -1.99 10.73
CA ALA A 22 -10.01 -3.34 10.34
C ALA A 22 -9.48 -3.39 8.90
N THR A 23 -10.18 -2.76 7.95
CA THR A 23 -9.73 -2.64 6.54
C THR A 23 -8.39 -1.91 6.43
N LEU A 24 -8.17 -0.84 7.20
CA LEU A 24 -6.90 -0.12 7.23
C LEU A 24 -5.77 -1.01 7.78
N VAL A 25 -6.03 -1.78 8.84
CA VAL A 25 -5.05 -2.73 9.40
C VAL A 25 -4.73 -3.83 8.40
N VAL A 26 -5.72 -4.39 7.71
CA VAL A 26 -5.51 -5.40 6.67
C VAL A 26 -4.67 -4.82 5.53
N ARG A 27 -5.07 -3.69 4.95
CA ARG A 27 -4.37 -3.09 3.81
C ARG A 27 -2.97 -2.60 4.16
N GLY A 28 -2.79 -2.01 5.34
CA GLY A 28 -1.48 -1.55 5.83
C GLY A 28 -0.56 -2.70 6.26
N GLY A 29 -1.14 -3.79 6.76
CA GLY A 29 -0.40 -4.98 7.17
C GLY A 29 0.12 -5.83 6.00
N LEU A 30 -0.59 -5.84 4.85
CA LEU A 30 -0.20 -6.63 3.69
C LEU A 30 1.25 -6.41 3.26
N PRO A 31 1.74 -5.19 2.99
CA PRO A 31 3.11 -4.97 2.54
C PRO A 31 4.18 -5.28 3.60
N MET A 32 3.81 -5.36 4.87
CA MET A 32 4.75 -5.63 5.95
C MET A 32 4.75 -7.10 6.37
N LEU A 33 3.56 -7.67 6.62
CA LEU A 33 3.44 -9.02 7.16
C LEU A 33 3.59 -10.11 6.10
N VAL A 34 2.99 -9.95 4.92
CA VAL A 34 3.00 -11.02 3.92
C VAL A 34 4.42 -11.31 3.39
N PRO A 35 5.28 -10.31 3.08
CA PRO A 35 6.68 -10.58 2.74
C PRO A 35 7.48 -11.26 3.85
N LEU A 36 7.22 -10.90 5.13
CA LEU A 36 7.82 -11.58 6.29
C LEU A 36 7.46 -13.06 6.34
N LEU A 37 6.20 -13.40 6.01
CA LEU A 37 5.70 -14.77 6.00
C LEU A 37 6.22 -15.57 4.81
N ALA A 38 6.22 -14.96 3.62
CA ALA A 38 6.56 -15.61 2.36
C ALA A 38 8.07 -15.83 2.17
N ALA A 39 8.90 -14.87 2.60
CA ALA A 39 10.34 -14.92 2.38
C ALA A 39 11.12 -14.41 3.61
N PRO A 40 11.05 -15.13 4.76
CA PRO A 40 11.58 -14.68 6.04
C PRO A 40 13.07 -14.39 6.02
N GLU A 41 13.87 -15.19 5.31
CA GLU A 41 15.33 -15.01 5.25
C GLU A 41 15.69 -13.72 4.49
N ARG A 42 15.02 -13.45 3.36
CA ARG A 42 15.21 -12.20 2.60
C ARG A 42 14.73 -10.99 3.40
N TYR A 43 13.59 -11.14 4.09
CA TYR A 43 13.07 -10.07 4.94
C TYR A 43 14.00 -9.78 6.11
N ARG A 44 14.55 -10.82 6.75
CA ARG A 44 15.54 -10.69 7.82
C ARG A 44 16.79 -9.95 7.33
N ALA A 45 17.35 -10.33 6.17
CA ALA A 45 18.52 -9.68 5.60
C ALA A 45 18.30 -8.17 5.38
N VAL A 46 17.14 -7.78 4.82
CA VAL A 46 16.79 -6.36 4.63
C VAL A 46 16.65 -5.66 5.98
N LEU A 47 15.93 -6.25 6.94
CA LEU A 47 15.71 -5.67 8.25
C LEU A 47 17.03 -5.50 9.01
N SER A 48 17.91 -6.51 9.00
CA SER A 48 19.22 -6.45 9.65
C SER A 48 20.11 -5.36 9.02
N ALA A 49 20.09 -5.22 7.69
CA ALA A 49 20.83 -4.17 7.01
C ALA A 49 20.33 -2.76 7.41
N TRP A 50 19.01 -2.59 7.58
CA TRP A 50 18.42 -1.33 8.04
C TRP A 50 18.78 -1.02 9.49
N VAL A 51 18.63 -2.01 10.37
CA VAL A 51 18.95 -1.85 11.80
C VAL A 51 20.43 -1.52 12.01
N ALA A 52 21.33 -2.17 11.26
CA ALA A 52 22.77 -1.91 11.32
C ALA A 52 23.16 -0.46 10.97
N LEU A 53 22.30 0.32 10.32
CA LEU A 53 22.54 1.74 10.05
C LEU A 53 22.36 2.62 11.30
N PHE A 54 21.57 2.17 12.26
CA PHE A 54 21.19 2.98 13.43
C PHE A 54 21.72 2.39 14.74
N GLU A 55 21.75 1.08 14.86
CA GLU A 55 22.14 0.38 16.07
C GLU A 55 22.70 -1.00 15.75
N THR A 56 23.82 -1.34 16.36
CA THR A 56 24.43 -2.66 16.20
C THR A 56 23.93 -3.59 17.32
N GLY A 57 23.34 -4.72 16.94
CA GLY A 57 22.99 -5.78 17.88
C GLY A 57 21.51 -6.02 18.14
N LEU A 58 20.60 -5.32 17.45
CA LEU A 58 19.18 -5.67 17.52
C LEU A 58 18.95 -6.96 16.72
N ASP A 59 18.82 -8.07 17.42
CA ASP A 59 18.37 -9.34 16.84
C ASP A 59 16.97 -9.67 17.36
N LEU A 60 16.08 -10.04 16.45
CA LEU A 60 14.69 -10.38 16.75
C LEU A 60 14.40 -11.84 16.33
N PRO A 61 15.12 -12.83 16.91
CA PRO A 61 14.98 -14.23 16.49
C PRO A 61 13.55 -14.75 16.68
N TRP A 62 12.84 -14.26 17.70
CA TRP A 62 11.47 -14.65 17.99
C TRP A 62 10.49 -14.28 16.83
N LEU A 63 10.73 -13.15 16.13
CA LEU A 63 9.89 -12.70 15.02
C LEU A 63 9.97 -13.67 13.83
N PHE A 64 11.14 -14.27 13.63
CA PHE A 64 11.41 -15.21 12.54
C PHE A 64 11.18 -16.67 12.93
N ALA A 65 10.85 -16.95 14.19
CA ALA A 65 10.55 -18.29 14.64
C ALA A 65 9.33 -18.88 13.91
N PRO A 66 9.37 -20.15 13.45
CA PRO A 66 8.29 -20.76 12.68
C PRO A 66 6.92 -20.67 13.35
N ARG A 67 6.87 -20.86 14.68
CA ARG A 67 5.61 -20.76 15.47
C ARG A 67 5.05 -19.35 15.46
N THR A 68 5.89 -18.33 15.65
CA THR A 68 5.47 -16.91 15.63
C THR A 68 4.95 -16.54 14.25
N ARG A 69 5.66 -16.92 13.19
CA ARG A 69 5.22 -16.67 11.81
C ARG A 69 3.91 -17.37 11.49
N ALA A 70 3.74 -18.61 11.89
CA ALA A 70 2.48 -19.34 11.72
C ALA A 70 1.32 -18.66 12.45
N ALA A 71 1.53 -18.22 13.69
CA ALA A 71 0.52 -17.51 14.47
C ALA A 71 0.17 -16.15 13.85
N LEU A 72 1.17 -15.36 13.44
CA LEU A 72 0.97 -14.08 12.75
C LEU A 72 0.25 -14.28 11.41
N GLY A 73 0.65 -15.28 10.63
CA GLY A 73 0.02 -15.60 9.35
C GLY A 73 -1.43 -16.03 9.49
N ALA A 74 -1.71 -16.96 10.40
CA ALA A 74 -3.07 -17.42 10.67
C ALA A 74 -3.95 -16.28 11.22
N GLY A 75 -3.44 -15.49 12.16
CA GLY A 75 -4.17 -14.35 12.73
C GLY A 75 -4.45 -13.27 11.68
N PHE A 76 -3.48 -12.96 10.83
CA PHE A 76 -3.65 -11.94 9.79
C PHE A 76 -4.57 -12.42 8.65
N ALA A 77 -4.49 -13.70 8.27
CA ALA A 77 -5.42 -14.30 7.32
C ALA A 77 -6.86 -14.31 7.89
N ALA A 78 -7.04 -14.71 9.15
CA ALA A 78 -8.33 -14.67 9.83
C ALA A 78 -8.89 -13.25 9.92
N LEU A 79 -8.05 -12.25 10.22
CA LEU A 79 -8.44 -10.83 10.22
C LEU A 79 -8.88 -10.38 8.82
N SER A 80 -8.13 -10.74 7.78
CA SER A 80 -8.44 -10.39 6.39
C SER A 80 -9.78 -10.98 5.96
N VAL A 81 -9.96 -12.28 6.16
CA VAL A 81 -11.21 -12.99 5.82
C VAL A 81 -12.38 -12.48 6.67
N GLY A 82 -12.19 -12.30 7.98
CA GLY A 82 -13.21 -11.77 8.88
C GLY A 82 -13.66 -10.37 8.51
N THR A 83 -12.71 -9.49 8.14
CA THR A 83 -13.03 -8.12 7.68
C THR A 83 -13.86 -8.14 6.40
N LEU A 84 -13.49 -8.98 5.42
CA LEU A 84 -14.26 -9.15 4.19
C LEU A 84 -15.63 -9.77 4.44
N ALA A 85 -15.72 -10.79 5.29
CA ALA A 85 -16.99 -11.45 5.64
C ALA A 85 -17.96 -10.48 6.33
N VAL A 86 -17.49 -9.72 7.32
CA VAL A 86 -18.31 -8.69 7.98
C VAL A 86 -18.70 -7.60 6.98
N GLY A 87 -17.77 -7.18 6.11
CA GLY A 87 -18.07 -6.24 5.02
C GLY A 87 -19.23 -6.72 4.15
N TRP A 88 -19.21 -7.99 3.74
CA TRP A 88 -20.27 -8.60 2.95
C TRP A 88 -21.63 -8.61 3.67
N LEU A 89 -21.64 -8.94 4.96
CA LEU A 89 -22.86 -9.06 5.76
C LEU A 89 -23.59 -7.72 6.01
N VAL A 90 -22.84 -6.59 5.96
CA VAL A 90 -23.41 -5.26 6.23
C VAL A 90 -23.72 -4.46 4.97
N VAL A 91 -23.55 -5.06 3.80
CA VAL A 91 -23.81 -4.42 2.52
C VAL A 91 -25.24 -4.64 2.09
N ASP A 92 -26.02 -3.55 1.99
CA ASP A 92 -27.48 -3.60 1.78
C ASP A 92 -27.88 -3.33 0.32
N ASP A 93 -27.07 -2.63 -0.48
CA ASP A 93 -27.40 -2.20 -1.84
C ASP A 93 -26.37 -2.65 -2.89
N ASP A 94 -26.75 -2.57 -4.16
CA ASP A 94 -25.91 -3.05 -5.26
C ASP A 94 -24.66 -2.20 -5.49
N ALA A 95 -24.69 -0.90 -5.19
CA ALA A 95 -23.52 -0.03 -5.31
C ALA A 95 -22.48 -0.40 -4.24
N ALA A 96 -22.92 -0.57 -2.99
CA ALA A 96 -22.07 -1.01 -1.91
C ALA A 96 -21.52 -2.44 -2.14
N ARG A 97 -22.31 -3.34 -2.76
CA ARG A 97 -21.82 -4.68 -3.16
C ARG A 97 -20.75 -4.61 -4.23
N ARG A 98 -20.84 -3.69 -5.19
CA ARG A 98 -19.74 -3.47 -6.16
C ARG A 98 -18.49 -2.96 -5.47
N GLY A 99 -18.60 -1.96 -4.58
CA GLY A 99 -17.49 -1.46 -3.79
C GLY A 99 -16.82 -2.57 -2.97
N TRP A 100 -17.60 -3.41 -2.30
CA TRP A 100 -17.09 -4.55 -1.56
C TRP A 100 -16.34 -5.55 -2.46
N ARG A 101 -16.87 -5.88 -3.65
CA ARG A 101 -16.20 -6.78 -4.60
C ARG A 101 -14.85 -6.24 -5.05
N ILE A 102 -14.75 -4.93 -5.27
CA ILE A 102 -13.50 -4.26 -5.62
C ILE A 102 -12.51 -4.39 -4.46
N ASP A 103 -12.94 -4.14 -3.23
CA ASP A 103 -12.11 -4.29 -2.03
C ASP A 103 -11.63 -5.72 -1.82
N ALA A 104 -12.52 -6.69 -2.00
CA ALA A 104 -12.18 -8.10 -1.88
C ALA A 104 -11.16 -8.53 -2.95
N ALA A 105 -11.37 -8.11 -4.20
CA ALA A 105 -10.43 -8.36 -5.29
C ALA A 105 -9.07 -7.69 -5.03
N GLU A 106 -9.05 -6.44 -4.52
CA GLU A 106 -7.83 -5.74 -4.15
C GLU A 106 -7.05 -6.48 -3.06
N VAL A 107 -7.72 -6.88 -1.99
CA VAL A 107 -7.08 -7.63 -0.89
C VAL A 107 -6.54 -8.96 -1.39
N ALA A 108 -7.32 -9.72 -2.19
CA ALA A 108 -6.87 -10.98 -2.76
C ALA A 108 -5.66 -10.81 -3.70
N LEU A 109 -5.70 -9.78 -4.56
CA LEU A 109 -4.60 -9.45 -5.46
C LEU A 109 -3.33 -9.08 -4.69
N LEU A 110 -3.45 -8.26 -3.65
CA LEU A 110 -2.32 -7.86 -2.82
C LEU A 110 -1.75 -9.05 -2.03
N TRP A 111 -2.58 -9.94 -1.50
CA TRP A 111 -2.11 -11.20 -0.91
C TRP A 111 -1.30 -12.01 -1.91
N ALA A 112 -1.84 -12.27 -3.11
CA ALA A 112 -1.14 -13.01 -4.16
C ALA A 112 0.16 -12.31 -4.58
N PHE A 113 0.12 -11.00 -4.76
CA PHE A 113 1.29 -10.19 -5.14
C PHE A 113 2.43 -10.31 -4.12
N PHE A 114 2.15 -10.09 -2.84
CA PHE A 114 3.17 -10.15 -1.79
C PHE A 114 3.64 -11.58 -1.44
N LEU A 115 2.84 -12.61 -1.77
CA LEU A 115 3.27 -14.00 -1.64
C LEU A 115 4.20 -14.45 -2.78
N LEU A 116 3.97 -13.96 -4.01
CA LEU A 116 4.63 -14.46 -5.21
C LEU A 116 5.84 -13.61 -5.63
N VAL A 117 5.82 -12.30 -5.33
CA VAL A 117 6.88 -11.37 -5.75
C VAL A 117 7.94 -11.24 -4.64
N PRO A 118 9.24 -11.23 -4.98
CA PRO A 118 10.30 -11.04 -3.99
C PRO A 118 10.08 -9.78 -3.14
N PRO A 119 10.32 -9.83 -1.81
CA PRO A 119 9.90 -8.77 -0.86
C PRO A 119 10.31 -7.36 -1.24
N LEU A 120 11.57 -7.15 -1.61
CA LEU A 120 12.10 -5.82 -1.93
C LEU A 120 11.43 -5.24 -3.18
N VAL A 121 11.24 -6.08 -4.20
CA VAL A 121 10.56 -5.71 -5.46
C VAL A 121 9.08 -5.45 -5.19
N ALA A 122 8.42 -6.31 -4.42
CA ALA A 122 7.02 -6.18 -4.08
C ALA A 122 6.74 -4.87 -3.32
N ILE A 123 7.53 -4.58 -2.30
CA ILE A 123 7.40 -3.34 -1.51
C ILE A 123 7.66 -2.13 -2.40
N GLY A 124 8.74 -2.14 -3.20
CA GLY A 124 9.08 -1.05 -4.11
C GLY A 124 7.96 -0.76 -5.12
N LEU A 125 7.48 -1.79 -5.83
CA LEU A 125 6.40 -1.66 -6.80
C LEU A 125 5.07 -1.23 -6.15
N TYR A 126 4.75 -1.78 -4.98
CA TYR A 126 3.55 -1.39 -4.25
C TYR A 126 3.54 0.10 -3.92
N PHE A 127 4.62 0.61 -3.32
CA PHE A 127 4.69 2.03 -2.95
C PHE A 127 4.83 2.95 -4.17
N ALA A 128 5.64 2.59 -5.16
CA ALA A 128 5.85 3.43 -6.34
C ALA A 128 4.62 3.49 -7.26
N CYS A 129 3.94 2.37 -7.48
CA CYS A 129 2.85 2.30 -8.45
C CYS A 129 1.48 2.34 -7.76
N TRP A 130 1.20 1.38 -6.85
CA TRP A 130 -0.14 1.23 -6.29
C TRP A 130 -0.49 2.32 -5.27
N HIS A 131 0.34 2.46 -4.24
CA HIS A 131 0.08 3.40 -3.15
C HIS A 131 0.14 4.86 -3.62
N SER A 132 1.19 5.21 -4.36
CA SER A 132 1.40 6.57 -4.85
C SER A 132 0.32 6.99 -5.84
N LEU A 133 0.00 6.16 -6.85
CA LEU A 133 -1.04 6.48 -7.81
C LEU A 133 -2.41 6.65 -7.16
N ARG A 134 -2.74 5.78 -6.21
CA ARG A 134 -4.00 5.88 -5.47
C ARG A 134 -4.04 7.15 -4.60
N HIS A 135 -2.92 7.52 -3.98
CA HIS A 135 -2.83 8.74 -3.19
C HIS A 135 -2.98 10.00 -4.07
N VAL A 136 -2.27 10.05 -5.19
CA VAL A 136 -2.37 11.14 -6.18
C VAL A 136 -3.80 11.26 -6.70
N ALA A 137 -4.41 10.15 -7.10
CA ALA A 137 -5.78 10.15 -7.60
C ALA A 137 -6.78 10.69 -6.55
N ARG A 138 -6.60 10.33 -5.27
CA ARG A 138 -7.42 10.90 -4.18
C ARG A 138 -7.22 12.40 -4.01
N LEU A 139 -5.99 12.88 -4.04
CA LEU A 139 -5.69 14.31 -3.92
C LEU A 139 -6.31 15.10 -5.08
N LEU A 140 -6.26 14.57 -6.30
CA LEU A 140 -6.87 15.20 -7.47
C LEU A 140 -8.39 15.29 -7.36
N LEU A 141 -9.05 14.27 -6.79
CA LEU A 141 -10.51 14.27 -6.60
C LEU A 141 -10.97 15.16 -5.44
N LEU A 142 -10.11 15.41 -4.45
CA LEU A 142 -10.40 16.23 -3.28
C LEU A 142 -10.05 17.70 -3.48
N ALA A 143 -9.39 18.07 -4.59
CA ALA A 143 -9.04 19.46 -4.87
C ALA A 143 -10.29 20.33 -5.02
N PRO A 144 -10.54 21.32 -4.13
CA PRO A 144 -11.80 22.04 -4.05
C PRO A 144 -12.10 22.91 -5.28
N ASP A 145 -11.06 23.28 -6.03
CA ASP A 145 -11.17 24.26 -7.11
C ASP A 145 -11.49 23.64 -8.49
N ARG A 146 -11.76 22.32 -8.57
CA ARG A 146 -11.88 21.62 -9.86
C ARG A 146 -12.76 20.40 -9.76
N GLU A 147 -14.03 20.58 -10.03
CA GLU A 147 -14.88 19.44 -10.30
C GLU A 147 -14.41 18.70 -11.57
N PRO A 148 -14.15 17.39 -11.47
CA PRO A 148 -13.79 16.60 -12.63
C PRO A 148 -14.98 16.53 -13.59
N PRO A 149 -14.77 16.71 -14.91
CA PRO A 149 -15.86 16.64 -15.90
C PRO A 149 -16.46 15.24 -15.95
N THR A 150 -17.76 15.15 -16.23
CA THR A 150 -18.51 13.90 -16.30
C THR A 150 -18.30 13.15 -17.62
N GLU A 151 -17.94 13.85 -18.69
CA GLU A 151 -17.67 13.26 -19.99
C GLU A 151 -16.31 12.54 -20.02
N SER A 152 -16.25 11.33 -20.57
CA SER A 152 -15.08 10.46 -20.53
C SER A 152 -13.84 11.07 -21.19
N VAL A 153 -14.00 11.74 -22.34
CA VAL A 153 -12.90 12.39 -23.07
C VAL A 153 -12.39 13.61 -22.31
N ALA A 154 -13.29 14.46 -21.83
CA ALA A 154 -12.95 15.63 -21.03
C ALA A 154 -12.29 15.22 -19.72
N PHE A 155 -12.73 14.12 -19.12
CA PHE A 155 -12.09 13.53 -17.92
C PHE A 155 -10.68 13.06 -18.17
N ALA A 156 -10.37 12.40 -19.29
CA ALA A 156 -9.02 11.95 -19.62
C ALA A 156 -8.06 13.14 -19.81
N VAL A 157 -8.51 14.19 -20.50
CA VAL A 157 -7.74 15.44 -20.68
C VAL A 157 -7.52 16.15 -19.35
N TRP A 158 -8.54 16.22 -18.52
CA TRP A 158 -8.47 16.78 -17.18
C TRP A 158 -7.47 16.01 -16.29
N LEU A 159 -7.56 14.67 -16.29
CA LEU A 159 -6.67 13.81 -15.51
C LEU A 159 -5.22 13.96 -15.93
N TRP A 160 -4.95 14.03 -17.25
CA TRP A 160 -3.61 14.27 -17.79
C TRP A 160 -3.07 15.65 -17.36
N GLY A 161 -3.89 16.70 -17.48
CA GLY A 161 -3.53 18.04 -17.04
C GLY A 161 -3.25 18.14 -15.54
N ALA A 162 -4.09 17.51 -14.72
CA ALA A 162 -3.94 17.43 -13.29
C ALA A 162 -2.70 16.61 -12.88
N GLY A 163 -2.46 15.48 -13.54
CA GLY A 163 -1.27 14.65 -13.32
C GLY A 163 0.04 15.38 -13.67
N ARG A 164 0.08 16.10 -14.81
CA ARG A 164 1.24 16.92 -15.18
C ARG A 164 1.54 18.03 -14.18
N ARG A 165 0.49 18.66 -13.63
CA ARG A 165 0.66 19.69 -12.60
C ARG A 165 1.20 19.07 -11.32
N PHE A 166 0.58 18.01 -10.82
CA PHE A 166 1.06 17.28 -9.66
C PHE A 166 2.53 16.88 -9.83
N ALA A 167 2.92 16.36 -10.99
CA ALA A 167 4.31 15.99 -11.28
C ALA A 167 5.26 17.20 -11.18
N ARG A 168 4.83 18.38 -11.67
CA ARG A 168 5.65 19.62 -11.57
C ARG A 168 5.77 20.10 -10.12
N GLU A 169 4.69 20.03 -9.35
CA GLU A 169 4.68 20.43 -7.94
C GLU A 169 5.47 19.44 -7.06
N ALA A 170 5.41 18.14 -7.37
CA ALA A 170 6.16 17.10 -6.68
C ALA A 170 7.64 17.02 -7.09
N ALA A 171 7.99 17.47 -8.30
CA ALA A 171 9.34 17.34 -8.87
C ALA A 171 10.46 17.89 -7.96
N PRO A 172 10.35 19.09 -7.35
CA PRO A 172 11.43 19.60 -6.49
C PRO A 172 11.62 18.75 -5.23
N LEU A 173 10.54 18.26 -4.60
CA LEU A 173 10.63 17.38 -3.43
C LEU A 173 11.20 16.02 -3.80
N THR A 174 10.79 15.47 -4.95
CA THR A 174 11.32 14.20 -5.48
C THR A 174 12.80 14.33 -5.80
N ALA A 175 13.19 15.42 -6.48
CA ALA A 175 14.60 15.69 -6.80
C ALA A 175 15.44 15.83 -5.52
N LEU A 176 14.96 16.58 -4.52
CA LEU A 176 15.64 16.70 -3.24
C LEU A 176 15.79 15.34 -2.56
N SER A 177 14.73 14.52 -2.53
CA SER A 177 14.78 13.18 -1.94
C SER A 177 15.79 12.26 -2.65
N LEU A 178 15.88 12.33 -3.98
CA LEU A 178 16.85 11.57 -4.75
C LEU A 178 18.29 12.06 -4.50
N VAL A 179 18.50 13.37 -4.39
CA VAL A 179 19.81 13.93 -4.05
C VAL A 179 20.25 13.49 -2.65
N LEU A 180 19.34 13.56 -1.67
CA LEU A 180 19.63 13.07 -0.32
C LEU A 180 19.92 11.58 -0.29
N LEU A 181 19.15 10.77 -1.02
CA LEU A 181 19.39 9.33 -1.14
C LEU A 181 20.73 9.01 -1.79
N ALA A 182 21.07 9.71 -2.88
CA ALA A 182 22.35 9.57 -3.55
C ALA A 182 23.52 10.00 -2.63
N GLY A 183 23.37 11.15 -1.95
CA GLY A 183 24.33 11.63 -0.96
C GLY A 183 24.53 10.62 0.16
N PHE A 184 23.45 10.10 0.73
CA PHE A 184 23.51 9.04 1.74
C PHE A 184 24.24 7.79 1.22
N GLY A 185 23.96 7.37 -0.02
CA GLY A 185 24.63 6.24 -0.65
C GLY A 185 26.15 6.44 -0.87
N VAL A 186 26.59 7.69 -1.02
CA VAL A 186 28.01 8.04 -1.17
C VAL A 186 28.72 8.13 0.19
N PHE A 187 28.05 8.72 1.19
CA PHE A 187 28.65 8.97 2.51
C PHE A 187 28.58 7.77 3.46
N VAL A 188 27.70 6.79 3.22
CA VAL A 188 27.69 5.54 4.01
C VAL A 188 28.94 4.72 3.65
N PRO A 189 29.83 4.41 4.61
CA PRO A 189 31.04 3.65 4.35
C PRO A 189 30.74 2.29 3.71
N ALA A 190 31.60 1.86 2.78
CA ALA A 190 31.47 0.56 2.09
C ALA A 190 31.48 -0.63 3.07
N THR A 191 32.05 -0.45 4.27
CA THR A 191 32.03 -1.41 5.38
C THR A 191 30.63 -1.75 5.91
N ALA A 192 29.64 -0.90 5.66
CA ALA A 192 28.23 -1.19 5.99
C ALA A 192 27.49 -1.96 4.89
N ARG A 193 28.16 -2.30 3.78
CA ARG A 193 27.59 -2.99 2.62
C ARG A 193 27.94 -4.47 2.53
N THR A 194 28.80 -4.96 3.40
CA THR A 194 29.17 -6.38 3.54
C THR A 194 28.46 -7.00 4.73
#